data_4b45399a58bde0a378a1c9dffa71d878
#
_entry.id   4b45399a58bde0a378a1c9dffa71d878
#
_cell.length_a   1.000
_cell.length_b   1.000
_cell.length_c   1.000
_cell.angle_alpha   90.00
_cell.angle_beta   90.00
_cell.angle_gamma   90.00
#
_symmetry.space_group_name_H-M   'P 1'
#
loop_
_entity.id
_entity.type
_entity.pdbx_description
1 polymer ?
#
loop_
_entity_poly.entity_id
_entity_poly.type
_entity_poly.pdbx_seq_one_letter_code
_entity_poly.pdbx_strand_id
1 'polypeptide(L)'
;MAGTRRPDTAGHLADSIAGRLVHASPRQRRAIIRDARAAAAHDGARVLIIDAGGGVAGRTRVVPPLLLAAVHGGPGDNGIAVRGWGNGGRVGVQAETAGPGGGPPLWLLGGGAGLLVALLLAAVGLPPLRRPSAPRVRRADPGTPAALEAAVARYDPLTGLPNRMLLRETAEAAIIRRRGAERVSLLLFDLDEFKEVNDNLGHFSGDSLLRALTARLEPEMPYGTMLARLGGDEFAVLAPVGLEGAGAIATAIGRLLERPFAIDGMMLQLDASIGVAVCPDHAPDFETLLKQADTAMYVAKRNRTGVEVHDVGREQQHTSRLALAADLRRGIDAGELTLEYQPQAELRGGICGVEALVRWEHPERGRIPPDQFIPLAERSGLIRLLTMSVLEQAVGQCKRWLDEDGIRLPVSVNLSTRDLIDADLPSQISRTIDRAGLDPSLLVVEITESVLMADPTRSQEIVSRIGELGVAAAIDDFGSGYSSLAYLKRLPVQALKIDQTFVFNMTSDSQDMKIVQAIVDLAHNLGLRVIAEGVETLEAWERLGDLGCDEIQGFALSRPRSSPDLVRWLRERQHNPLAA
;
A
#
# COMPACT_ATOMS: atom_id res chain seq x y z
N MET A 1 30.28 -30.99 -53.52
CA MET A 1 29.94 -31.72 -52.29
C MET A 1 28.73 -31.00 -51.70
N ALA A 2 27.61 -31.69 -51.63
CA ALA A 2 26.32 -31.15 -51.29
C ALA A 2 26.25 -30.86 -49.79
N GLY A 3 26.09 -29.58 -49.43
CA GLY A 3 25.78 -29.17 -48.07
C GLY A 3 24.33 -29.50 -47.75
N THR A 4 24.10 -30.44 -46.88
CA THR A 4 22.78 -30.78 -46.33
C THR A 4 22.23 -29.58 -45.58
N ARG A 5 21.24 -28.92 -46.18
CA ARG A 5 20.38 -27.94 -45.49
C ARG A 5 19.70 -28.65 -44.31
N ARG A 6 20.02 -28.23 -43.07
CA ARG A 6 19.19 -28.58 -41.91
C ARG A 6 17.76 -28.05 -42.16
N PRO A 7 16.72 -28.83 -41.89
CA PRO A 7 15.35 -28.36 -42.07
C PRO A 7 15.11 -27.11 -41.20
N ASP A 8 14.28 -26.17 -41.71
CA ASP A 8 13.85 -24.95 -41.01
C ASP A 8 12.95 -25.34 -39.83
N THR A 9 13.58 -25.81 -38.76
CA THR A 9 12.90 -26.26 -37.53
C THR A 9 12.08 -25.14 -36.88
N ALA A 10 12.53 -23.90 -37.01
CA ALA A 10 11.81 -22.74 -36.43
C ALA A 10 10.51 -22.44 -37.22
N GLY A 11 10.59 -22.49 -38.58
CA GLY A 11 9.40 -22.28 -39.43
C GLY A 11 8.37 -23.39 -39.24
N HIS A 12 8.77 -24.64 -39.21
CA HIS A 12 7.87 -25.76 -38.98
C HIS A 12 7.21 -25.73 -37.58
N LEU A 13 7.93 -25.34 -36.55
CA LEU A 13 7.40 -25.22 -35.21
C LEU A 13 6.38 -24.05 -35.11
N ALA A 14 6.70 -22.91 -35.74
CA ALA A 14 5.80 -21.76 -35.78
C ALA A 14 4.49 -22.06 -36.53
N ASP A 15 4.58 -22.74 -37.69
CA ASP A 15 3.42 -23.16 -38.47
C ASP A 15 2.55 -24.19 -37.72
N SER A 16 3.16 -25.14 -37.04
CA SER A 16 2.45 -26.12 -36.21
C SER A 16 1.71 -25.46 -35.05
N ILE A 17 2.32 -24.51 -34.35
CA ILE A 17 1.70 -23.79 -33.24
C ILE A 17 0.56 -22.91 -33.76
N ALA A 18 0.79 -22.13 -34.82
CA ALA A 18 -0.20 -21.22 -35.38
C ALA A 18 -1.43 -21.99 -35.89
N GLY A 19 -1.22 -23.09 -36.63
CA GLY A 19 -2.32 -23.93 -37.16
C GLY A 19 -3.19 -24.53 -36.03
N ARG A 20 -2.58 -24.98 -34.95
CA ARG A 20 -3.31 -25.53 -33.79
C ARG A 20 -4.10 -24.46 -33.01
N LEU A 21 -3.66 -23.22 -32.99
CA LEU A 21 -4.31 -22.14 -32.27
C LEU A 21 -5.54 -21.57 -32.98
N VAL A 22 -5.62 -21.64 -34.32
CA VAL A 22 -6.72 -21.07 -35.14
C VAL A 22 -8.10 -21.58 -34.71
N HIS A 23 -8.24 -22.88 -34.47
CA HIS A 23 -9.50 -23.54 -34.16
C HIS A 23 -9.67 -23.97 -32.68
N ALA A 24 -8.74 -23.59 -31.82
CA ALA A 24 -8.72 -24.05 -30.44
C ALA A 24 -9.63 -23.21 -29.50
N SER A 25 -10.39 -23.89 -28.65
CA SER A 25 -11.13 -23.27 -27.55
C SER A 25 -10.14 -22.65 -26.49
N PRO A 26 -10.59 -21.76 -25.60
CA PRO A 26 -9.74 -21.12 -24.60
C PRO A 26 -8.99 -22.11 -23.67
N ARG A 27 -9.59 -23.26 -23.38
CA ARG A 27 -8.93 -24.34 -22.60
C ARG A 27 -7.86 -25.06 -23.43
N GLN A 28 -8.17 -25.36 -24.68
CA GLN A 28 -7.24 -26.01 -25.61
C GLN A 28 -6.04 -25.11 -25.95
N ARG A 29 -6.24 -23.79 -26.10
CA ARG A 29 -5.15 -22.82 -26.30
C ARG A 29 -4.11 -22.86 -25.20
N ARG A 30 -4.53 -22.94 -23.92
CA ARG A 30 -3.59 -23.05 -22.79
C ARG A 30 -2.77 -24.34 -22.83
N ALA A 31 -3.35 -25.46 -23.26
CA ALA A 31 -2.63 -26.72 -23.44
C ALA A 31 -1.62 -26.62 -24.59
N ILE A 32 -2.02 -26.08 -25.75
CA ILE A 32 -1.14 -25.87 -26.93
C ILE A 32 0.05 -24.98 -26.58
N ILE A 33 -0.15 -23.90 -25.84
CA ILE A 33 0.90 -22.97 -25.40
C ILE A 33 1.88 -23.68 -24.45
N ARG A 34 1.39 -24.49 -23.52
CA ARG A 34 2.24 -25.28 -22.61
C ARG A 34 3.08 -26.29 -23.36
N ASP A 35 2.47 -27.04 -24.28
CA ASP A 35 3.14 -28.06 -25.09
C ASP A 35 4.19 -27.43 -26.03
N ALA A 36 3.87 -26.27 -26.62
CA ALA A 36 4.80 -25.50 -27.45
C ALA A 36 6.06 -25.03 -26.67
N ARG A 37 5.86 -24.63 -25.41
CA ARG A 37 6.98 -24.27 -24.52
C ARG A 37 7.88 -25.48 -24.20
N ALA A 38 7.28 -26.63 -23.95
CA ALA A 38 8.02 -27.86 -23.67
C ALA A 38 8.84 -28.34 -24.90
N ALA A 39 8.20 -28.32 -26.07
CA ALA A 39 8.87 -28.65 -27.34
C ALA A 39 10.03 -27.70 -27.68
N ALA A 40 9.80 -26.38 -27.54
CA ALA A 40 10.84 -25.39 -27.77
C ALA A 40 12.04 -25.55 -26.79
N ALA A 41 11.79 -25.90 -25.55
CA ALA A 41 12.85 -26.15 -24.57
C ALA A 41 13.68 -27.38 -24.89
N HIS A 42 13.07 -28.42 -25.50
CA HIS A 42 13.76 -29.64 -25.92
C HIS A 42 14.64 -29.40 -27.16
N ASP A 43 14.17 -28.54 -28.08
CA ASP A 43 14.83 -28.30 -29.37
C ASP A 43 15.78 -27.08 -29.35
N GLY A 44 16.05 -26.49 -28.19
CA GLY A 44 16.88 -25.28 -28.06
C GLY A 44 16.25 -24.04 -28.73
N ALA A 45 14.95 -24.04 -28.97
CA ALA A 45 14.25 -22.93 -29.60
C ALA A 45 13.59 -21.96 -28.58
N ARG A 46 13.43 -20.71 -29.00
CA ARG A 46 12.76 -19.68 -28.20
C ARG A 46 11.45 -19.31 -28.86
N VAL A 47 10.34 -19.34 -28.08
CA VAL A 47 8.99 -19.11 -28.61
C VAL A 47 8.35 -17.91 -27.90
N LEU A 48 7.76 -17.00 -28.69
CA LEU A 48 6.90 -15.91 -28.25
C LEU A 48 5.54 -16.02 -28.96
N ILE A 49 4.47 -16.05 -28.20
CA ILE A 49 3.10 -16.11 -28.70
C ILE A 49 2.39 -14.84 -28.24
N ILE A 50 1.86 -14.06 -29.18
CA ILE A 50 1.13 -12.81 -28.92
C ILE A 50 -0.32 -12.98 -29.35
N ASP A 51 -1.26 -12.58 -28.49
CA ASP A 51 -2.69 -12.58 -28.78
C ASP A 51 -3.12 -11.40 -29.67
N ALA A 52 -4.40 -11.36 -30.04
CA ALA A 52 -4.95 -10.33 -30.91
C ALA A 52 -4.92 -8.91 -30.33
N GLY A 53 -4.84 -8.78 -29.00
CA GLY A 53 -4.72 -7.51 -28.27
C GLY A 53 -3.28 -7.04 -28.08
N GLY A 54 -2.28 -7.79 -28.61
CA GLY A 54 -0.86 -7.48 -28.42
C GLY A 54 -0.26 -8.04 -27.11
N GLY A 55 -1.05 -8.75 -26.31
CA GLY A 55 -0.61 -9.37 -25.05
C GLY A 55 0.21 -10.63 -25.28
N VAL A 56 1.22 -10.89 -24.43
CA VAL A 56 2.05 -12.09 -24.50
C VAL A 56 1.30 -13.28 -23.91
N ALA A 57 0.74 -14.13 -24.80
CA ALA A 57 0.02 -15.33 -24.42
C ALA A 57 0.95 -16.49 -23.98
N GLY A 58 2.19 -16.51 -24.49
CA GLY A 58 3.18 -17.54 -24.13
C GLY A 58 4.57 -17.20 -24.62
N ARG A 59 5.61 -17.52 -23.79
CA ARG A 59 7.03 -17.35 -24.15
C ARG A 59 7.90 -18.38 -23.44
N THR A 60 9.10 -18.66 -23.97
CA THR A 60 10.16 -19.35 -23.22
C THR A 60 10.78 -18.42 -22.18
N ARG A 61 11.53 -18.95 -21.21
CA ARG A 61 12.07 -18.18 -20.07
C ARG A 61 12.82 -16.91 -20.45
N VAL A 62 13.56 -16.93 -21.54
CA VAL A 62 14.28 -15.75 -22.05
C VAL A 62 13.90 -15.54 -23.50
N VAL A 63 13.33 -14.38 -23.83
CA VAL A 63 12.98 -13.99 -25.19
C VAL A 63 13.91 -12.85 -25.60
N PRO A 64 14.76 -13.02 -26.63
CA PRO A 64 15.62 -11.94 -27.08
C PRO A 64 14.83 -10.72 -27.56
N PRO A 65 15.35 -9.49 -27.36
CA PRO A 65 14.70 -8.27 -27.84
C PRO A 65 14.38 -8.28 -29.34
N LEU A 66 15.22 -8.96 -30.13
CA LEU A 66 15.02 -9.13 -31.57
C LEU A 66 13.77 -9.95 -31.92
N LEU A 67 13.44 -10.97 -31.14
CA LEU A 67 12.22 -11.75 -31.33
C LEU A 67 10.96 -10.94 -31.01
N LEU A 68 10.99 -10.12 -29.95
CA LEU A 68 9.93 -9.18 -29.60
C LEU A 68 9.73 -8.13 -30.69
N ALA A 69 10.81 -7.52 -31.19
CA ALA A 69 10.78 -6.54 -32.27
C ALA A 69 10.22 -7.11 -33.58
N ALA A 70 10.61 -8.33 -33.96
CA ALA A 70 10.13 -9.00 -35.17
C ALA A 70 8.62 -9.32 -35.09
N VAL A 71 8.11 -9.74 -33.94
CA VAL A 71 6.69 -10.07 -33.77
C VAL A 71 5.81 -8.84 -33.71
N HIS A 72 6.32 -7.70 -33.22
CA HIS A 72 5.62 -6.41 -33.22
C HIS A 72 5.80 -5.58 -34.52
N GLY A 73 6.49 -6.10 -35.54
CA GLY A 73 6.61 -5.46 -36.86
C GLY A 73 7.93 -4.73 -37.10
N GLY A 74 8.96 -5.00 -36.27
CA GLY A 74 10.34 -4.57 -36.55
C GLY A 74 10.99 -5.40 -37.67
N PRO A 75 12.09 -4.94 -38.32
CA PRO A 75 12.79 -5.69 -39.38
C PRO A 75 13.34 -7.00 -38.79
N GLY A 76 12.82 -8.11 -39.31
CA GLY A 76 13.25 -9.46 -38.94
C GLY A 76 14.71 -9.69 -39.30
N ASP A 77 15.47 -10.23 -38.34
CA ASP A 77 16.82 -10.63 -38.56
C ASP A 77 17.07 -12.07 -38.04
N ASN A 78 17.76 -12.83 -38.84
CA ASN A 78 18.46 -14.07 -38.54
C ASN A 78 17.74 -15.15 -37.68
N GLY A 79 17.04 -16.07 -38.37
CA GLY A 79 16.52 -17.29 -37.76
C GLY A 79 15.22 -17.13 -36.98
N ILE A 80 14.50 -16.02 -37.18
CA ILE A 80 13.19 -15.79 -36.55
C ILE A 80 12.09 -16.08 -37.57
N ALA A 81 11.22 -17.03 -37.26
CA ALA A 81 10.00 -17.31 -38.02
C ALA A 81 8.80 -16.70 -37.32
N VAL A 82 8.00 -15.87 -38.00
CA VAL A 82 6.77 -15.26 -37.47
C VAL A 82 5.59 -15.73 -38.29
N ARG A 83 4.53 -16.22 -37.64
CA ARG A 83 3.27 -16.65 -38.27
C ARG A 83 2.08 -16.03 -37.57
N GLY A 84 1.12 -15.59 -38.36
CA GLY A 84 -0.17 -15.10 -37.87
C GLY A 84 -1.15 -16.25 -37.59
N TRP A 85 -1.99 -16.09 -36.58
CA TRP A 85 -3.10 -17.01 -36.30
C TRP A 85 -4.34 -16.22 -35.93
N GLY A 86 -5.52 -16.60 -36.45
CA GLY A 86 -6.83 -16.02 -36.25
C GLY A 86 -6.89 -14.63 -35.58
N ASN A 87 -7.75 -13.74 -35.99
CA ASN A 87 -7.99 -12.41 -35.37
C ASN A 87 -6.76 -11.61 -34.92
N GLY A 88 -5.64 -11.66 -35.64
CA GLY A 88 -4.46 -10.81 -35.41
C GLY A 88 -3.41 -11.36 -34.43
N GLY A 89 -3.56 -12.56 -33.89
CA GLY A 89 -2.51 -13.19 -33.07
C GLY A 89 -1.27 -13.59 -33.89
N ARG A 90 -0.08 -13.62 -33.27
CA ARG A 90 1.21 -13.93 -33.89
C ARG A 90 2.04 -14.90 -33.06
N VAL A 91 2.84 -15.74 -33.72
CA VAL A 91 3.81 -16.64 -33.10
C VAL A 91 5.19 -16.37 -33.67
N GLY A 92 6.15 -16.06 -32.83
CA GLY A 92 7.56 -15.95 -33.20
C GLY A 92 8.37 -17.09 -32.59
N VAL A 93 9.20 -17.73 -33.39
CA VAL A 93 10.12 -18.81 -32.98
C VAL A 93 11.52 -18.49 -33.47
N GLN A 94 12.50 -18.56 -32.57
CA GLN A 94 13.91 -18.40 -32.88
C GLN A 94 14.63 -19.70 -32.51
N ALA A 95 15.40 -20.28 -33.47
CA ALA A 95 16.27 -21.39 -33.20
C ALA A 95 17.64 -20.90 -32.70
N GLU A 96 18.22 -21.55 -31.70
CA GLU A 96 19.58 -21.28 -31.27
C GLU A 96 20.56 -21.87 -32.30
N THR A 97 21.34 -21.00 -32.95
CA THR A 97 22.48 -21.44 -33.78
C THR A 97 23.69 -21.64 -32.87
N ALA A 98 24.12 -22.85 -32.67
CA ALA A 98 25.39 -23.17 -32.04
C ALA A 98 26.55 -22.92 -33.04
N GLY A 99 27.46 -21.97 -32.74
CA GLY A 99 28.79 -21.87 -33.35
C GLY A 99 29.11 -20.52 -34.01
N PRO A 100 30.36 -20.05 -33.88
CA PRO A 100 30.81 -18.81 -34.49
C PRO A 100 31.26 -19.08 -35.93
N GLY A 101 30.69 -18.39 -36.90
CA GLY A 101 31.23 -18.33 -38.24
C GLY A 101 30.26 -18.70 -39.36
N GLY A 102 29.33 -17.87 -39.68
CA GLY A 102 28.54 -17.97 -40.88
C GLY A 102 27.70 -16.70 -41.09
N GLY A 103 27.91 -16.01 -42.20
CA GLY A 103 27.19 -14.82 -42.57
C GLY A 103 25.68 -15.08 -42.77
N PRO A 104 24.86 -14.05 -42.78
CA PRO A 104 23.42 -14.17 -42.66
C PRO A 104 22.74 -14.66 -43.94
N PRO A 105 21.77 -15.56 -43.89
CA PRO A 105 20.85 -15.80 -45.01
C PRO A 105 19.74 -14.74 -45.06
N LEU A 106 19.53 -14.19 -46.25
CA LEU A 106 18.41 -13.30 -46.56
C LEU A 106 17.08 -14.05 -46.47
N TRP A 107 16.12 -13.49 -45.71
CA TRP A 107 14.76 -13.99 -45.64
C TRP A 107 13.77 -13.03 -46.28
N LEU A 108 12.97 -13.52 -47.18
CA LEU A 108 11.87 -12.82 -47.84
C LEU A 108 10.67 -12.70 -46.89
N LEU A 109 10.27 -11.47 -46.57
CA LEU A 109 9.03 -11.16 -45.90
C LEU A 109 7.86 -11.25 -46.88
N GLY A 110 7.02 -12.26 -46.73
CA GLY A 110 5.72 -12.33 -47.43
C GLY A 110 4.67 -11.47 -46.72
N GLY A 111 4.45 -10.26 -47.17
CA GLY A 111 3.36 -9.40 -46.71
C GLY A 111 3.30 -8.12 -47.54
N GLY A 112 2.34 -8.02 -48.46
CA GLY A 112 2.28 -7.03 -49.53
C GLY A 112 2.10 -5.55 -49.16
N ALA A 113 2.08 -5.16 -47.90
CA ALA A 113 1.93 -3.75 -47.52
C ALA A 113 3.29 -3.01 -47.38
N GLY A 114 4.36 -3.71 -47.01
CA GLY A 114 5.69 -3.08 -46.87
C GLY A 114 6.36 -2.72 -48.18
N LEU A 115 6.09 -3.50 -49.25
CA LEU A 115 6.67 -3.27 -50.58
C LEU A 115 6.02 -2.05 -51.26
N LEU A 116 4.73 -1.80 -51.02
CA LEU A 116 3.99 -0.67 -51.61
C LEU A 116 4.45 0.67 -51.07
N VAL A 117 4.79 0.76 -49.78
CA VAL A 117 5.30 2.00 -49.14
C VAL A 117 6.73 2.30 -49.61
N ALA A 118 7.58 1.30 -49.80
CA ALA A 118 8.94 1.48 -50.29
C ALA A 118 8.96 1.91 -51.79
N LEU A 119 8.06 1.40 -52.62
CA LEU A 119 7.90 1.80 -54.03
C LEU A 119 7.28 3.17 -54.20
N LEU A 120 6.35 3.58 -53.32
CA LEU A 120 5.75 4.93 -53.31
C LEU A 120 6.78 6.01 -52.89
N LEU A 121 7.67 5.72 -51.92
CA LEU A 121 8.72 6.65 -51.52
C LEU A 121 9.82 6.82 -52.57
N ALA A 122 10.12 5.78 -53.36
CA ALA A 122 11.05 5.85 -54.48
C ALA A 122 10.51 6.63 -55.68
N ALA A 123 9.19 6.64 -55.88
CA ALA A 123 8.54 7.32 -57.02
C ALA A 123 8.40 8.85 -56.77
N VAL A 124 8.49 9.34 -55.56
CA VAL A 124 8.31 10.75 -55.19
C VAL A 124 9.64 11.51 -55.07
N GLY A 125 10.79 10.89 -55.30
CA GLY A 125 12.10 11.58 -55.37
C GLY A 125 12.56 12.27 -54.09
N LEU A 126 12.02 11.87 -52.92
CA LEU A 126 12.46 12.40 -51.64
C LEU A 126 13.74 11.70 -51.19
N PRO A 127 14.76 12.45 -50.74
CA PRO A 127 15.99 11.84 -50.22
C PRO A 127 15.67 10.98 -48.98
N PRO A 128 16.37 9.84 -48.80
CA PRO A 128 16.13 8.98 -47.66
C PRO A 128 16.30 9.78 -46.37
N LEU A 129 15.24 9.78 -45.54
CA LEU A 129 15.26 10.37 -44.20
C LEU A 129 16.45 9.76 -43.44
N ARG A 130 17.49 10.53 -43.28
CA ARG A 130 18.60 10.19 -42.39
C ARG A 130 18.02 9.98 -41.00
N ARG A 131 18.02 8.74 -40.53
CA ARG A 131 17.76 8.42 -39.13
C ARG A 131 18.70 9.30 -38.29
N PRO A 132 18.20 10.01 -37.27
CA PRO A 132 19.07 10.60 -36.30
C PRO A 132 19.82 9.43 -35.64
N SER A 133 21.10 9.30 -35.89
CA SER A 133 21.97 8.43 -35.12
C SER A 133 21.83 8.85 -33.66
N ALA A 134 21.36 7.94 -32.82
CA ALA A 134 21.55 8.08 -31.39
C ALA A 134 22.99 8.49 -31.15
N PRO A 135 23.29 9.44 -30.27
CA PRO A 135 24.65 9.80 -29.98
C PRO A 135 25.36 8.54 -29.50
N ARG A 136 26.13 7.91 -30.38
CA ARG A 136 27.16 6.99 -29.95
C ARG A 136 28.08 7.84 -29.09
N VAL A 137 27.94 7.74 -27.78
CA VAL A 137 28.98 8.10 -26.85
C VAL A 137 30.19 7.33 -27.35
N ARG A 138 31.11 8.04 -28.02
CA ARG A 138 32.43 7.49 -28.32
C ARG A 138 32.94 7.00 -26.96
N ARG A 139 33.05 5.68 -26.80
CA ARG A 139 33.88 5.13 -25.74
C ARG A 139 35.23 5.78 -25.95
N ALA A 140 35.59 6.71 -25.10
CA ALA A 140 36.93 7.25 -25.05
C ALA A 140 37.85 6.06 -24.81
N ASP A 141 38.98 6.04 -25.53
CA ASP A 141 40.01 5.01 -25.39
C ASP A 141 40.37 4.91 -23.89
N PRO A 142 40.24 3.75 -23.22
CA PRO A 142 40.37 3.64 -21.77
C PRO A 142 41.79 3.93 -21.23
N GLY A 143 42.68 4.48 -22.05
CA GLY A 143 44.09 4.68 -21.73
C GLY A 143 44.52 6.12 -21.42
N THR A 144 43.65 7.12 -21.49
CA THR A 144 44.06 8.50 -21.15
C THR A 144 43.60 8.91 -19.74
N PRO A 145 44.46 9.59 -18.93
CA PRO A 145 44.09 10.05 -17.59
C PRO A 145 42.79 10.87 -17.58
N ALA A 146 42.58 11.72 -18.59
CA ALA A 146 41.38 12.51 -18.75
C ALA A 146 40.09 11.67 -18.98
N ALA A 147 40.19 10.51 -19.65
CA ALA A 147 39.06 9.61 -19.86
C ALA A 147 38.70 8.85 -18.56
N LEU A 148 39.70 8.52 -17.75
CA LEU A 148 39.56 7.89 -16.46
C LEU A 148 38.94 8.88 -15.44
N GLU A 149 39.40 10.12 -15.40
CA GLU A 149 38.82 11.18 -14.57
C GLU A 149 37.36 11.48 -14.96
N ALA A 150 37.04 11.53 -16.26
CA ALA A 150 35.68 11.72 -16.74
C ALA A 150 34.76 10.52 -16.42
N ALA A 151 35.30 9.31 -16.40
CA ALA A 151 34.54 8.11 -16.02
C ALA A 151 34.29 8.07 -14.50
N VAL A 152 35.28 8.34 -13.69
CA VAL A 152 35.15 8.43 -12.22
C VAL A 152 34.19 9.55 -11.81
N ALA A 153 34.14 10.65 -12.57
CA ALA A 153 33.23 11.76 -12.30
C ALA A 153 31.75 11.44 -12.58
N ARG A 154 31.41 10.37 -13.35
CA ARG A 154 30.06 10.11 -13.83
C ARG A 154 29.47 8.76 -13.41
N TYR A 155 30.29 7.85 -12.90
CA TYR A 155 29.89 6.51 -12.52
C TYR A 155 30.26 6.20 -11.08
N ASP A 156 29.43 5.38 -10.41
CA ASP A 156 29.72 4.86 -9.08
C ASP A 156 30.83 3.81 -9.13
N PRO A 157 31.94 3.94 -8.39
CA PRO A 157 33.07 3.04 -8.48
C PRO A 157 32.80 1.63 -7.95
N LEU A 158 31.81 1.44 -7.08
CA LEU A 158 31.48 0.15 -6.49
C LEU A 158 30.63 -0.70 -7.44
N THR A 159 29.61 -0.09 -8.03
CA THR A 159 28.58 -0.79 -8.83
C THR A 159 28.76 -0.61 -10.34
N GLY A 160 29.51 0.41 -10.77
CA GLY A 160 29.64 0.77 -12.18
C GLY A 160 28.42 1.47 -12.78
N LEU A 161 27.37 1.69 -12.00
CA LEU A 161 26.17 2.41 -12.42
C LEU A 161 26.44 3.91 -12.61
N PRO A 162 25.66 4.62 -13.42
CA PRO A 162 25.56 6.07 -13.40
C PRO A 162 25.46 6.60 -11.97
N ASN A 163 26.21 7.65 -11.67
CA ASN A 163 26.11 8.35 -10.39
C ASN A 163 25.11 9.51 -10.45
N ARG A 164 24.95 10.23 -9.34
CA ARG A 164 24.03 11.37 -9.21
C ARG A 164 24.25 12.44 -10.28
N MET A 165 25.52 12.68 -10.69
CA MET A 165 25.84 13.69 -11.70
C MET A 165 25.32 13.28 -13.08
N LEU A 166 25.60 12.04 -13.51
CA LEU A 166 25.14 11.56 -14.80
C LEU A 166 23.62 11.39 -14.85
N LEU A 167 22.99 10.98 -13.73
CA LEU A 167 21.55 10.96 -13.60
C LEU A 167 20.94 12.34 -13.84
N ARG A 168 21.49 13.38 -13.20
CA ARG A 168 21.04 14.76 -13.36
C ARG A 168 21.14 15.24 -14.81
N GLU A 169 22.32 15.11 -15.42
CA GLU A 169 22.55 15.52 -16.82
C GLU A 169 21.56 14.83 -17.78
N THR A 170 21.31 13.54 -17.55
CA THR A 170 20.40 12.76 -18.41
C THR A 170 18.95 13.14 -18.19
N ALA A 171 18.53 13.35 -16.94
CA ALA A 171 17.17 13.75 -16.59
C ALA A 171 16.85 15.16 -17.11
N GLU A 172 17.74 16.14 -16.91
CA GLU A 172 17.57 17.50 -17.46
C GLU A 172 17.44 17.46 -19.00
N ALA A 173 18.29 16.69 -19.67
CA ALA A 173 18.19 16.51 -21.11
C ALA A 173 16.90 15.83 -21.55
N ALA A 174 16.40 14.85 -20.81
CA ALA A 174 15.13 14.18 -21.08
C ALA A 174 13.94 15.12 -20.89
N ILE A 175 13.93 15.91 -19.80
CA ILE A 175 12.90 16.89 -19.49
C ILE A 175 12.85 17.98 -20.58
N ILE A 176 14.00 18.51 -21.01
CA ILE A 176 14.07 19.54 -22.06
C ILE A 176 13.61 19.01 -23.42
N ARG A 177 13.94 17.76 -23.75
CA ARG A 177 13.57 17.13 -25.05
C ARG A 177 12.13 16.68 -25.13
N ARG A 178 11.45 16.59 -24.01
CA ARG A 178 10.05 16.16 -23.89
C ARG A 178 9.13 16.96 -24.80
N ARG A 179 8.23 16.28 -25.51
CA ARG A 179 7.26 16.89 -26.43
C ARG A 179 5.84 16.57 -26.00
N GLY A 180 5.02 17.58 -25.84
CA GLY A 180 3.58 17.43 -25.60
C GLY A 180 3.25 16.54 -24.41
N ALA A 181 2.61 15.40 -24.70
CA ALA A 181 2.14 14.43 -23.69
C ALA A 181 3.22 13.47 -23.17
N GLU A 182 4.47 13.55 -23.64
CA GLU A 182 5.55 12.70 -23.13
C GLU A 182 5.81 12.97 -21.64
N ARG A 183 6.13 11.92 -20.91
CA ARG A 183 6.39 11.94 -19.48
C ARG A 183 7.79 11.41 -19.19
N VAL A 184 8.39 11.94 -18.13
CA VAL A 184 9.66 11.45 -17.59
C VAL A 184 9.44 11.17 -16.11
N SER A 185 9.62 9.93 -15.71
CA SER A 185 9.47 9.49 -14.33
C SER A 185 10.82 9.30 -13.68
N LEU A 186 10.92 9.69 -12.42
CA LEU A 186 12.03 9.39 -11.54
C LEU A 186 11.50 8.54 -10.38
N LEU A 187 12.12 7.37 -10.19
CA LEU A 187 11.90 6.53 -9.04
C LEU A 187 13.16 6.61 -8.16
N LEU A 188 13.00 6.91 -6.89
CA LEU A 188 14.07 6.76 -5.90
C LEU A 188 13.75 5.58 -5.00
N PHE A 189 14.75 4.80 -4.65
CA PHE A 189 14.57 3.75 -3.66
C PHE A 189 15.80 3.56 -2.79
N ASP A 190 15.53 3.18 -1.55
CA ASP A 190 16.48 2.92 -0.47
C ASP A 190 16.26 1.49 0.02
N LEU A 191 17.32 0.77 0.34
CA LEU A 191 17.23 -0.60 0.85
C LEU A 191 16.89 -0.58 2.33
N ASP A 192 15.76 -1.16 2.69
CA ASP A 192 15.35 -1.22 4.08
C ASP A 192 16.33 -2.09 4.89
N GLU A 193 16.69 -1.62 6.08
CA GLU A 193 17.58 -2.31 7.02
C GLU A 193 19.02 -2.60 6.51
N PHE A 194 19.47 -1.97 5.41
CA PHE A 194 20.82 -2.17 4.86
C PHE A 194 21.93 -1.83 5.88
N LYS A 195 21.69 -0.88 6.76
CA LYS A 195 22.60 -0.57 7.85
C LYS A 195 22.83 -1.76 8.78
N GLU A 196 21.78 -2.53 9.07
CA GLU A 196 21.89 -3.74 9.91
C GLU A 196 22.73 -4.82 9.23
N VAL A 197 22.65 -4.93 7.91
CA VAL A 197 23.53 -5.81 7.12
C VAL A 197 24.99 -5.40 7.31
N ASN A 198 25.31 -4.10 7.21
CA ASN A 198 26.66 -3.60 7.42
C ASN A 198 27.15 -3.79 8.87
N ASP A 199 26.29 -3.52 9.84
CA ASP A 199 26.63 -3.61 11.26
C ASP A 199 26.84 -5.07 11.70
N ASN A 200 26.09 -6.03 11.15
CA ASN A 200 26.18 -7.44 11.52
C ASN A 200 27.19 -8.24 10.69
N LEU A 201 27.33 -7.95 9.38
CA LEU A 201 28.14 -8.75 8.43
C LEU A 201 29.38 -8.01 7.92
N GLY A 202 29.52 -6.72 8.26
CA GLY A 202 30.61 -5.87 7.83
C GLY A 202 30.40 -5.24 6.45
N HIS A 203 31.12 -4.14 6.19
CA HIS A 203 30.99 -3.35 4.95
C HIS A 203 31.35 -4.13 3.67
N PHE A 204 32.22 -5.15 3.76
CA PHE A 204 32.55 -5.98 2.58
C PHE A 204 31.36 -6.80 2.10
N SER A 205 30.57 -7.34 3.01
CA SER A 205 29.34 -8.08 2.69
C SER A 205 28.26 -7.13 2.15
N GLY A 206 28.13 -5.92 2.70
CA GLY A 206 27.28 -4.87 2.16
C GLY A 206 27.66 -4.45 0.74
N ASP A 207 28.94 -4.27 0.46
CA ASP A 207 29.46 -3.97 -0.89
C ASP A 207 29.16 -5.12 -1.88
N SER A 208 29.30 -6.37 -1.44
CA SER A 208 28.97 -7.55 -2.25
C SER A 208 27.47 -7.62 -2.54
N LEU A 209 26.64 -7.28 -1.57
CA LEU A 209 25.20 -7.20 -1.71
C LEU A 209 24.79 -6.12 -2.74
N LEU A 210 25.36 -4.92 -2.67
CA LEU A 210 25.09 -3.84 -3.63
C LEU A 210 25.50 -4.22 -5.06
N ARG A 211 26.61 -4.93 -5.25
CA ARG A 211 27.00 -5.47 -6.56
C ARG A 211 26.04 -6.55 -7.06
N ALA A 212 25.61 -7.46 -6.18
CA ALA A 212 24.64 -8.51 -6.53
C ALA A 212 23.27 -7.92 -6.86
N LEU A 213 22.84 -6.88 -6.14
CA LEU A 213 21.63 -6.11 -6.43
C LEU A 213 21.69 -5.48 -7.83
N THR A 214 22.77 -4.76 -8.11
CA THR A 214 22.97 -4.13 -9.43
C THR A 214 22.94 -5.18 -10.55
N ALA A 215 23.66 -6.28 -10.40
CA ALA A 215 23.70 -7.35 -11.39
C ALA A 215 22.33 -8.02 -11.62
N ARG A 216 21.44 -7.97 -10.62
CA ARG A 216 20.06 -8.48 -10.72
C ARG A 216 19.11 -7.48 -11.34
N LEU A 217 19.20 -6.19 -10.98
CA LEU A 217 18.27 -5.15 -11.43
C LEU A 217 18.58 -4.67 -12.87
N GLU A 218 19.84 -4.36 -13.17
CA GLU A 218 20.23 -3.71 -14.44
C GLU A 218 19.73 -4.45 -15.69
N PRO A 219 19.84 -5.80 -15.81
CA PRO A 219 19.37 -6.53 -17.00
C PRO A 219 17.84 -6.57 -17.14
N GLU A 220 17.10 -6.34 -16.05
CA GLU A 220 15.63 -6.41 -16.01
C GLU A 220 14.98 -5.05 -16.22
N MET A 221 15.77 -3.97 -16.28
CA MET A 221 15.25 -2.62 -16.54
C MET A 221 14.72 -2.50 -17.96
N PRO A 222 13.56 -1.84 -18.17
CA PRO A 222 13.00 -1.60 -19.49
C PRO A 222 13.95 -0.80 -20.40
N TYR A 223 13.85 -1.03 -21.71
CA TYR A 223 14.66 -0.27 -22.68
C TYR A 223 14.42 1.24 -22.57
N GLY A 224 15.50 2.02 -22.56
CA GLY A 224 15.47 3.47 -22.44
C GLY A 224 15.42 3.99 -21.01
N THR A 225 15.42 3.11 -20.00
CA THR A 225 15.57 3.51 -18.59
C THR A 225 17.05 3.60 -18.22
N MET A 226 17.33 4.40 -17.18
CA MET A 226 18.65 4.50 -16.56
C MET A 226 18.53 4.12 -15.10
N LEU A 227 19.21 3.06 -14.68
CA LEU A 227 19.46 2.74 -13.28
C LEU A 227 20.72 3.49 -12.84
N ALA A 228 20.66 4.19 -11.71
CA ALA A 228 21.75 4.95 -11.14
C ALA A 228 21.89 4.65 -9.64
N ARG A 229 23.10 4.83 -9.08
CA ARG A 229 23.33 4.80 -7.64
C ARG A 229 23.73 6.20 -7.15
N LEU A 230 23.02 6.69 -6.12
CA LEU A 230 23.22 8.04 -5.60
C LEU A 230 24.26 8.08 -4.47
N GLY A 231 24.42 6.98 -3.75
CA GLY A 231 25.37 6.79 -2.65
C GLY A 231 24.78 5.85 -1.59
N GLY A 232 25.61 5.22 -0.78
CA GLY A 232 25.13 4.29 0.25
C GLY A 232 24.25 3.18 -0.34
N ASP A 233 23.03 3.09 0.13
CA ASP A 233 21.95 2.18 -0.24
C ASP A 233 20.88 2.83 -1.14
N GLU A 234 21.10 4.08 -1.56
CA GLU A 234 20.18 4.85 -2.39
C GLU A 234 20.42 4.64 -3.89
N PHE A 235 19.36 4.28 -4.60
CA PHE A 235 19.33 4.09 -6.05
C PHE A 235 18.25 4.94 -6.71
N ALA A 236 18.40 5.17 -8.01
CA ALA A 236 17.42 5.88 -8.82
C ALA A 236 17.16 5.17 -10.15
N VAL A 237 15.93 5.25 -10.63
CA VAL A 237 15.56 4.86 -12.00
C VAL A 237 14.93 6.05 -12.71
N LEU A 238 15.55 6.48 -13.81
CA LEU A 238 14.99 7.46 -14.73
C LEU A 238 14.35 6.74 -15.91
N ALA A 239 13.09 7.01 -16.19
CA ALA A 239 12.35 6.32 -17.23
C ALA A 239 11.49 7.29 -18.08
N PRO A 240 11.46 7.14 -19.43
CA PRO A 240 10.62 7.95 -20.32
C PRO A 240 9.18 7.41 -20.35
N VAL A 241 8.53 7.32 -19.19
CA VAL A 241 7.17 6.77 -19.01
C VAL A 241 6.34 7.65 -18.09
N GLY A 242 5.01 7.51 -18.15
CA GLY A 242 4.08 8.13 -17.21
C GLY A 242 3.92 7.30 -15.93
N LEU A 243 2.97 7.71 -15.08
CA LEU A 243 2.73 7.16 -13.76
C LEU A 243 2.49 5.64 -13.76
N GLU A 244 1.65 5.14 -14.67
CA GLU A 244 1.34 3.72 -14.78
C GLU A 244 2.60 2.89 -15.11
N GLY A 245 3.42 3.38 -16.07
CA GLY A 245 4.69 2.74 -16.41
C GLY A 245 5.70 2.78 -15.26
N ALA A 246 5.77 3.88 -14.52
CA ALA A 246 6.62 4.01 -13.34
C ALA A 246 6.18 3.05 -12.23
N GLY A 247 4.87 2.91 -11.99
CA GLY A 247 4.30 1.94 -11.04
C GLY A 247 4.65 0.49 -11.41
N ALA A 248 4.60 0.16 -12.71
CA ALA A 248 5.01 -1.16 -13.19
C ALA A 248 6.50 -1.43 -12.95
N ILE A 249 7.37 -0.43 -13.14
CA ILE A 249 8.81 -0.53 -12.85
C ILE A 249 9.04 -0.72 -11.34
N ALA A 250 8.39 0.08 -10.49
CA ALA A 250 8.48 -0.05 -9.04
C ALA A 250 8.06 -1.45 -8.56
N THR A 251 6.95 -1.96 -9.06
CA THR A 251 6.47 -3.33 -8.76
C THR A 251 7.47 -4.39 -9.23
N ALA A 252 8.12 -4.19 -10.38
CA ALA A 252 9.14 -5.13 -10.87
C ALA A 252 10.39 -5.13 -9.98
N ILE A 253 10.84 -3.96 -9.51
CA ILE A 253 11.94 -3.84 -8.56
C ILE A 253 11.60 -4.60 -7.27
N GLY A 254 10.44 -4.36 -6.65
CA GLY A 254 10.03 -5.06 -5.44
C GLY A 254 10.07 -6.58 -5.60
N ARG A 255 9.49 -7.13 -6.67
CA ARG A 255 9.53 -8.59 -6.97
C ARG A 255 10.94 -9.15 -7.17
N LEU A 256 11.87 -8.34 -7.66
CA LEU A 256 13.26 -8.77 -7.82
C LEU A 256 13.98 -8.79 -6.47
N LEU A 257 13.62 -7.93 -5.55
CA LEU A 257 14.15 -7.87 -4.18
C LEU A 257 13.62 -9.01 -3.29
N GLU A 258 12.37 -9.45 -3.47
CA GLU A 258 11.78 -10.58 -2.75
C GLU A 258 12.60 -11.87 -2.85
N ARG A 259 13.45 -12.00 -3.89
CA ARG A 259 14.31 -13.19 -4.06
C ARG A 259 15.56 -13.05 -3.21
N PRO A 260 15.88 -13.99 -2.33
CA PRO A 260 17.05 -13.91 -1.48
C PRO A 260 18.36 -13.72 -2.26
N PHE A 261 19.32 -13.04 -1.64
CA PHE A 261 20.67 -12.83 -2.13
C PHE A 261 21.62 -13.76 -1.38
N ALA A 262 22.43 -14.53 -2.12
CA ALA A 262 23.47 -15.37 -1.52
C ALA A 262 24.74 -14.54 -1.33
N ILE A 263 25.03 -14.13 -0.11
CA ILE A 263 26.21 -13.32 0.27
C ILE A 263 26.97 -14.07 1.38
N ASP A 264 28.24 -14.34 1.13
CA ASP A 264 29.14 -15.01 2.09
C ASP A 264 28.57 -16.30 2.71
N GLY A 265 27.81 -17.07 1.90
CA GLY A 265 27.19 -18.33 2.31
C GLY A 265 25.85 -18.18 3.06
N MET A 266 25.38 -16.96 3.26
CA MET A 266 24.07 -16.66 3.85
C MET A 266 23.08 -16.22 2.79
N MET A 267 21.79 -16.47 3.04
CA MET A 267 20.67 -16.02 2.21
C MET A 267 20.04 -14.80 2.87
N LEU A 268 20.21 -13.62 2.25
CA LEU A 268 19.67 -12.36 2.72
C LEU A 268 18.42 -11.99 1.90
N GLN A 269 17.35 -11.66 2.56
CA GLN A 269 16.16 -11.06 1.95
C GLN A 269 16.21 -9.55 2.14
N LEU A 270 15.83 -8.80 1.12
CA LEU A 270 15.82 -7.34 1.14
C LEU A 270 14.46 -6.84 0.73
N ASP A 271 14.05 -5.77 1.37
CA ASP A 271 12.95 -4.93 0.95
C ASP A 271 13.47 -3.54 0.55
N ALA A 272 12.68 -2.77 -0.14
CA ALA A 272 13.02 -1.40 -0.48
C ALA A 272 11.79 -0.49 -0.41
N SER A 273 12.03 0.72 0.03
CA SER A 273 11.06 1.80 0.02
C SER A 273 11.25 2.64 -1.23
N ILE A 274 10.24 2.69 -2.11
CA ILE A 274 10.31 3.28 -3.45
C ILE A 274 9.39 4.51 -3.52
N GLY A 275 9.95 5.67 -3.88
CA GLY A 275 9.20 6.89 -4.16
C GLY A 275 9.18 7.21 -5.65
N VAL A 276 8.03 7.59 -6.18
CA VAL A 276 7.80 7.85 -7.60
C VAL A 276 7.36 9.29 -7.82
N ALA A 277 8.05 10.02 -8.72
CA ALA A 277 7.62 11.32 -9.20
C ALA A 277 7.66 11.39 -10.73
N VAL A 278 6.78 12.18 -11.35
CA VAL A 278 6.60 12.28 -12.80
C VAL A 278 6.64 13.73 -13.26
N CYS A 279 7.46 14.04 -14.25
CA CYS A 279 7.49 15.33 -14.94
C CYS A 279 6.60 15.27 -16.20
N PRO A 280 5.72 16.26 -16.45
CA PRO A 280 5.54 17.52 -15.72
C PRO A 280 4.48 17.46 -14.62
N ASP A 281 3.83 16.31 -14.39
CA ASP A 281 2.63 16.20 -13.57
C ASP A 281 2.90 16.56 -12.10
N HIS A 282 4.08 16.21 -11.59
CA HIS A 282 4.50 16.49 -10.23
C HIS A 282 5.57 17.60 -10.16
N ALA A 283 6.42 17.75 -11.17
CA ALA A 283 7.54 18.69 -11.14
C ALA A 283 7.88 19.22 -12.53
N PRO A 284 8.27 20.51 -12.66
CA PRO A 284 8.67 21.11 -13.93
C PRO A 284 10.13 20.82 -14.30
N ASP A 285 11.00 20.52 -13.32
CA ASP A 285 12.46 20.41 -13.46
C ASP A 285 13.02 19.24 -12.63
N PHE A 286 14.30 18.93 -12.83
CA PHE A 286 14.94 17.77 -12.19
C PHE A 286 15.08 17.94 -10.66
N GLU A 287 15.44 19.11 -10.16
CA GLU A 287 15.65 19.32 -8.72
C GLU A 287 14.34 19.13 -7.95
N THR A 288 13.25 19.68 -8.48
CA THR A 288 11.92 19.50 -7.93
C THR A 288 11.48 18.02 -8.04
N LEU A 289 11.72 17.37 -9.21
CA LEU A 289 11.38 15.98 -9.43
C LEU A 289 12.12 15.05 -8.45
N LEU A 290 13.40 15.30 -8.22
CA LEU A 290 14.22 14.56 -7.27
C LEU A 290 13.68 14.70 -5.83
N LYS A 291 13.42 15.95 -5.42
CA LYS A 291 12.86 16.23 -4.09
C LYS A 291 11.52 15.55 -3.87
N GLN A 292 10.67 15.51 -4.88
CA GLN A 292 9.34 14.90 -4.77
C GLN A 292 9.41 13.39 -4.75
N ALA A 293 10.31 12.77 -5.54
CA ALA A 293 10.55 11.34 -5.45
C ALA A 293 11.13 10.94 -4.08
N ASP A 294 12.04 11.74 -3.52
CA ASP A 294 12.61 11.54 -2.18
C ASP A 294 11.54 11.63 -1.09
N THR A 295 10.68 12.65 -1.16
CA THR A 295 9.55 12.80 -0.24
C THR A 295 8.62 11.57 -0.28
N ALA A 296 8.31 11.07 -1.48
CA ALA A 296 7.47 9.88 -1.64
C ALA A 296 8.18 8.62 -1.09
N MET A 297 9.48 8.46 -1.34
CA MET A 297 10.28 7.36 -0.80
C MET A 297 10.30 7.36 0.74
N TYR A 298 10.46 8.54 1.34
CA TYR A 298 10.39 8.68 2.80
C TYR A 298 9.02 8.28 3.36
N VAL A 299 7.93 8.62 2.65
CA VAL A 299 6.57 8.19 3.02
C VAL A 299 6.43 6.68 2.93
N ALA A 300 6.94 6.06 1.84
CA ALA A 300 6.96 4.61 1.68
C ALA A 300 7.68 3.92 2.84
N LYS A 301 8.86 4.41 3.20
CA LYS A 301 9.69 3.89 4.30
C LYS A 301 8.97 3.99 5.65
N ARG A 302 8.39 5.13 5.95
CA ARG A 302 7.71 5.37 7.23
C ARG A 302 6.43 4.55 7.40
N ASN A 303 5.68 4.37 6.32
CA ASN A 303 4.39 3.66 6.34
C ASN A 303 4.55 2.17 6.00
N ARG A 304 5.75 1.71 5.63
CA ARG A 304 6.04 0.34 5.18
C ARG A 304 5.15 -0.10 4.02
N THR A 305 4.83 0.82 3.10
CA THR A 305 3.96 0.55 1.94
C THR A 305 4.72 -0.03 0.75
N GLY A 306 6.05 -0.04 0.81
CA GLY A 306 6.94 -0.48 -0.27
C GLY A 306 7.02 0.53 -1.43
N VAL A 307 5.91 1.05 -1.93
CA VAL A 307 5.88 2.01 -3.05
C VAL A 307 4.90 3.14 -2.75
N GLU A 308 5.36 4.38 -2.93
CA GLU A 308 4.53 5.58 -2.87
C GLU A 308 4.76 6.47 -4.08
N VAL A 309 3.67 7.05 -4.56
CA VAL A 309 3.72 8.07 -5.62
C VAL A 309 3.65 9.44 -4.97
N HIS A 310 4.46 10.39 -5.47
CA HIS A 310 4.34 11.77 -5.00
C HIS A 310 2.93 12.30 -5.29
N ASP A 311 2.29 12.82 -4.28
CA ASP A 311 0.98 13.46 -4.35
C ASP A 311 1.11 14.91 -3.86
N VAL A 312 0.89 15.85 -4.79
CA VAL A 312 0.96 17.31 -4.51
C VAL A 312 0.00 17.69 -3.37
N GLY A 313 -1.14 17.00 -3.26
CA GLY A 313 -2.08 17.19 -2.15
C GLY A 313 -1.51 16.71 -0.82
N ARG A 314 -0.72 15.64 -0.81
CA ARG A 314 -0.11 15.09 0.41
C ARG A 314 1.03 15.94 0.98
N GLU A 315 1.80 16.65 0.17
CA GLU A 315 2.87 17.53 0.68
C GLU A 315 2.29 18.73 1.44
N GLN A 316 1.22 19.33 0.92
CA GLN A 316 0.46 20.34 1.64
C GLN A 316 -0.20 19.76 2.90
N GLN A 317 -0.70 18.51 2.84
CA GLN A 317 -1.23 17.80 3.99
C GLN A 317 -0.14 17.48 5.03
N HIS A 318 1.09 17.18 4.64
CA HIS A 318 2.16 16.86 5.60
C HIS A 318 2.61 18.10 6.38
N THR A 319 2.80 19.23 5.72
CA THR A 319 3.09 20.53 6.37
C THR A 319 1.90 20.95 7.24
N SER A 320 0.68 20.77 6.74
CA SER A 320 -0.55 21.02 7.48
C SER A 320 -0.71 20.09 8.70
N ARG A 321 -0.27 18.82 8.60
CA ARG A 321 -0.30 17.86 9.72
C ARG A 321 0.69 18.20 10.83
N LEU A 322 1.90 18.66 10.50
CA LEU A 322 2.86 19.12 11.51
C LEU A 322 2.36 20.37 12.22
N ALA A 323 1.80 21.33 11.48
CA ALA A 323 1.14 22.49 12.06
C ALA A 323 -0.04 22.07 12.94
N LEU A 324 -0.89 21.14 12.45
CA LEU A 324 -2.03 20.65 13.19
C LEU A 324 -1.63 19.88 14.47
N ALA A 325 -0.47 19.18 14.50
CA ALA A 325 0.03 18.53 15.71
C ALA A 325 0.46 19.57 16.77
N ALA A 326 1.11 20.66 16.32
CA ALA A 326 1.46 21.77 17.22
C ALA A 326 0.19 22.50 17.72
N ASP A 327 -0.79 22.68 16.83
CA ASP A 327 -2.10 23.24 17.18
C ASP A 327 -2.82 22.35 18.18
N LEU A 328 -2.83 21.02 17.99
CA LEU A 328 -3.45 20.07 18.91
C LEU A 328 -2.84 20.14 20.31
N ARG A 329 -1.50 20.23 20.41
CA ARG A 329 -0.83 20.40 21.69
C ARG A 329 -1.32 21.64 22.42
N ARG A 330 -1.37 22.79 21.72
CA ARG A 330 -1.89 24.03 22.28
C ARG A 330 -3.38 23.93 22.62
N GLY A 331 -4.17 23.30 21.74
CA GLY A 331 -5.61 23.11 21.92
C GLY A 331 -5.96 22.27 23.15
N ILE A 332 -5.16 21.24 23.46
CA ILE A 332 -5.31 20.46 24.69
C ILE A 332 -5.10 21.38 25.91
N ASP A 333 -4.03 22.16 25.92
CA ASP A 333 -3.68 23.05 27.03
C ASP A 333 -4.65 24.26 27.13
N ALA A 334 -5.23 24.70 26.02
CA ALA A 334 -6.15 25.84 25.95
C ALA A 334 -7.64 25.47 26.19
N GLY A 335 -7.98 24.20 26.32
CA GLY A 335 -9.37 23.75 26.51
C GLY A 335 -10.23 23.80 25.24
N GLU A 336 -9.62 23.70 24.05
CA GLU A 336 -10.34 23.64 22.77
C GLU A 336 -10.99 22.27 22.52
N LEU A 337 -10.66 21.26 23.34
CA LEU A 337 -11.28 19.94 23.29
C LEU A 337 -12.52 19.93 24.17
N THR A 338 -13.63 19.54 23.58
CA THR A 338 -14.93 19.40 24.25
C THR A 338 -15.45 17.97 24.11
N LEU A 339 -16.41 17.59 24.94
CA LEU A 339 -17.04 16.27 24.86
C LEU A 339 -18.50 16.40 24.45
N GLU A 340 -18.87 15.54 23.50
CA GLU A 340 -20.26 15.18 23.26
C GLU A 340 -20.50 13.79 23.83
N TYR A 341 -21.74 13.52 24.20
CA TYR A 341 -22.13 12.27 24.84
C TYR A 341 -23.19 11.57 24.02
N GLN A 342 -22.94 10.31 23.65
CA GLN A 342 -23.90 9.50 22.92
C GLN A 342 -24.56 8.50 23.87
N PRO A 343 -25.90 8.52 23.98
CA PRO A 343 -26.64 7.60 24.86
C PRO A 343 -26.50 6.14 24.41
N GLN A 344 -26.40 5.26 25.41
CA GLN A 344 -26.54 3.81 25.32
C GLN A 344 -27.84 3.41 26.04
N ALA A 345 -28.58 2.48 25.46
CA ALA A 345 -29.85 2.02 26.02
C ALA A 345 -29.93 0.52 26.05
N GLU A 346 -30.50 -0.05 27.11
CA GLU A 346 -30.94 -1.44 27.11
C GLU A 346 -32.06 -1.61 26.08
N LEU A 347 -32.04 -2.71 25.35
CA LEU A 347 -33.03 -3.00 24.30
C LEU A 347 -34.48 -3.06 24.83
N ARG A 348 -34.66 -3.45 26.07
CA ARG A 348 -35.97 -3.54 26.76
C ARG A 348 -36.06 -2.63 27.99
N GLY A 349 -35.15 -1.69 28.12
CA GLY A 349 -35.02 -0.84 29.29
C GLY A 349 -34.85 0.65 28.96
N GLY A 350 -34.27 1.35 29.92
CA GLY A 350 -33.97 2.78 29.81
C GLY A 350 -32.54 3.03 29.31
N ILE A 351 -32.13 4.29 29.40
CA ILE A 351 -30.77 4.69 29.15
C ILE A 351 -29.89 4.15 30.27
N CYS A 352 -28.87 3.38 29.90
CA CYS A 352 -27.96 2.66 30.80
C CYS A 352 -26.56 3.26 30.89
N GLY A 353 -26.15 4.06 29.91
CA GLY A 353 -24.84 4.69 29.85
C GLY A 353 -24.75 5.78 28.79
N VAL A 354 -23.57 6.37 28.70
CA VAL A 354 -23.21 7.31 27.64
C VAL A 354 -21.76 7.12 27.23
N GLU A 355 -21.46 7.24 25.97
CA GLU A 355 -20.09 7.30 25.48
C GLU A 355 -19.63 8.76 25.32
N ALA A 356 -18.47 9.10 25.88
CA ALA A 356 -17.85 10.41 25.75
C ALA A 356 -17.01 10.47 24.46
N LEU A 357 -17.46 11.29 23.54
CA LEU A 357 -16.87 11.47 22.22
C LEU A 357 -16.19 12.84 22.13
N VAL A 358 -14.88 12.84 22.01
CA VAL A 358 -14.09 14.07 21.93
C VAL A 358 -14.34 14.83 20.62
N ARG A 359 -14.40 16.16 20.74
CA ARG A 359 -14.52 17.12 19.63
C ARG A 359 -13.47 18.19 19.77
N TRP A 360 -12.86 18.60 18.67
CA TRP A 360 -11.90 19.68 18.69
C TRP A 360 -12.47 20.91 17.98
N GLU A 361 -12.73 21.95 18.76
CA GLU A 361 -13.22 23.25 18.29
C GLU A 361 -12.02 24.19 18.07
N HIS A 362 -11.41 24.08 16.89
CA HIS A 362 -10.22 24.86 16.55
C HIS A 362 -10.61 26.33 16.23
N PRO A 363 -9.96 27.35 16.81
CA PRO A 363 -10.37 28.75 16.67
C PRO A 363 -10.37 29.27 15.24
N GLU A 364 -9.46 28.80 14.38
CA GLU A 364 -9.34 29.25 13.00
C GLU A 364 -9.95 28.27 11.98
N ARG A 365 -9.95 26.96 12.29
CA ARG A 365 -10.37 25.91 11.35
C ARG A 365 -11.79 25.40 11.61
N GLY A 366 -12.43 25.89 12.69
CA GLY A 366 -13.69 25.35 13.15
C GLY A 366 -13.57 23.93 13.70
N ARG A 367 -14.63 23.17 13.64
CA ARG A 367 -14.67 21.81 14.18
C ARG A 367 -13.84 20.84 13.34
N ILE A 368 -12.81 20.26 13.97
CA ILE A 368 -11.96 19.22 13.36
C ILE A 368 -12.47 17.86 13.83
N PRO A 369 -12.79 16.94 12.88
CA PRO A 369 -13.35 15.63 13.23
C PRO A 369 -12.30 14.69 13.84
N PRO A 370 -12.70 13.73 14.72
CA PRO A 370 -11.81 12.83 15.45
C PRO A 370 -10.89 11.98 14.55
N ASP A 371 -11.37 11.51 13.41
CA ASP A 371 -10.63 10.73 12.41
C ASP A 371 -9.41 11.48 11.83
N GLN A 372 -9.37 12.81 11.91
CA GLN A 372 -8.24 13.62 11.49
C GLN A 372 -7.20 13.82 12.61
N PHE A 373 -7.62 14.07 13.85
CA PHE A 373 -6.68 14.45 14.91
C PHE A 373 -6.30 13.30 15.85
N ILE A 374 -7.14 12.27 16.05
CA ILE A 374 -6.76 11.11 16.90
C ILE A 374 -5.56 10.36 16.32
N PRO A 375 -5.54 9.96 15.01
CA PRO A 375 -4.37 9.32 14.43
C PRO A 375 -3.13 10.24 14.43
N LEU A 376 -3.32 11.55 14.41
CA LEU A 376 -2.24 12.52 14.53
C LEU A 376 -1.69 12.55 15.96
N ALA A 377 -2.56 12.54 16.98
CA ALA A 377 -2.17 12.47 18.39
C ALA A 377 -1.38 11.18 18.68
N GLU A 378 -1.80 10.05 18.14
CA GLU A 378 -1.08 8.77 18.28
C GLU A 378 0.33 8.84 17.69
N ARG A 379 0.48 9.32 16.44
CA ARG A 379 1.78 9.43 15.77
C ARG A 379 2.71 10.44 16.43
N SER A 380 2.18 11.56 16.90
CA SER A 380 2.97 12.62 17.54
C SER A 380 3.27 12.39 19.02
N GLY A 381 2.70 11.33 19.63
CA GLY A 381 2.85 11.05 21.06
C GLY A 381 1.98 11.91 21.97
N LEU A 382 1.03 12.68 21.40
CA LEU A 382 0.10 13.52 22.15
C LEU A 382 -1.11 12.75 22.68
N ILE A 383 -1.29 11.49 22.24
CA ILE A 383 -2.48 10.71 22.58
C ILE A 383 -2.69 10.57 24.10
N ARG A 384 -1.64 10.36 24.88
CA ARG A 384 -1.75 10.29 26.35
C ARG A 384 -2.28 11.57 26.98
N LEU A 385 -1.85 12.72 26.48
CA LEU A 385 -2.35 14.02 26.96
C LEU A 385 -3.82 14.21 26.59
N LEU A 386 -4.17 13.80 25.37
CA LEU A 386 -5.54 13.79 24.89
C LEU A 386 -6.42 12.89 25.77
N THR A 387 -6.03 11.64 25.98
CA THR A 387 -6.76 10.66 26.81
C THR A 387 -6.96 11.19 28.23
N MET A 388 -5.93 11.77 28.85
CA MET A 388 -6.06 12.34 30.19
C MET A 388 -7.01 13.53 30.24
N SER A 389 -6.95 14.42 29.24
CA SER A 389 -7.91 15.54 29.14
C SER A 389 -9.35 15.06 28.99
N VAL A 390 -9.58 14.02 28.17
CA VAL A 390 -10.90 13.40 27.99
C VAL A 390 -11.37 12.75 29.29
N LEU A 391 -10.53 11.98 29.98
CA LEU A 391 -10.85 11.35 31.26
C LEU A 391 -11.23 12.37 32.33
N GLU A 392 -10.44 13.45 32.50
CA GLU A 392 -10.73 14.49 33.47
C GLU A 392 -12.06 15.19 33.18
N GLN A 393 -12.35 15.48 31.92
CA GLN A 393 -13.61 16.10 31.52
C GLN A 393 -14.80 15.15 31.70
N ALA A 394 -14.68 13.87 31.30
CA ALA A 394 -15.74 12.87 31.39
C ALA A 394 -16.10 12.57 32.86
N VAL A 395 -15.08 12.32 33.69
CA VAL A 395 -15.24 12.07 35.12
C VAL A 395 -15.86 13.30 35.82
N GLY A 396 -15.34 14.49 35.53
CA GLY A 396 -15.87 15.73 36.09
C GLY A 396 -17.31 15.99 35.65
N GLN A 397 -17.66 15.67 34.41
CA GLN A 397 -19.03 15.84 33.90
C GLN A 397 -20.00 14.81 34.52
N CYS A 398 -19.57 13.55 34.63
CA CYS A 398 -20.36 12.50 35.27
C CYS A 398 -20.68 12.87 36.72
N LYS A 399 -19.70 13.42 37.45
CA LYS A 399 -19.91 13.92 38.81
C LYS A 399 -20.90 15.09 38.87
N ARG A 400 -20.82 16.06 37.95
CA ARG A 400 -21.80 17.16 37.86
C ARG A 400 -23.22 16.65 37.62
N TRP A 401 -23.43 15.70 36.73
CA TRP A 401 -24.75 15.10 36.51
C TRP A 401 -25.32 14.46 37.77
N LEU A 402 -24.45 13.77 38.53
CA LEU A 402 -24.87 13.17 39.79
C LEU A 402 -25.26 14.22 40.83
N ASP A 403 -24.46 15.26 41.01
CA ASP A 403 -24.62 16.24 42.08
C ASP A 403 -25.68 17.30 41.79
N GLU A 404 -25.75 17.78 40.51
CA GLU A 404 -26.60 18.91 40.13
C GLU A 404 -27.93 18.47 39.50
N ASP A 405 -27.90 17.39 38.71
CA ASP A 405 -29.04 16.92 37.94
C ASP A 405 -29.71 15.67 38.53
N GLY A 406 -29.07 14.99 39.50
CA GLY A 406 -29.54 13.72 40.05
C GLY A 406 -29.47 12.56 39.05
N ILE A 407 -28.67 12.70 37.98
CA ILE A 407 -28.54 11.72 36.91
C ILE A 407 -27.35 10.80 37.23
N ARG A 408 -27.62 9.50 37.43
CA ARG A 408 -26.62 8.48 37.66
C ARG A 408 -26.45 7.65 36.39
N LEU A 409 -25.52 8.01 35.53
CA LEU A 409 -25.20 7.29 34.29
C LEU A 409 -23.70 7.02 34.20
N PRO A 410 -23.27 5.78 33.93
CA PRO A 410 -21.90 5.48 33.59
C PRO A 410 -21.48 6.23 32.32
N VAL A 411 -20.22 6.68 32.31
CA VAL A 411 -19.58 7.31 31.14
C VAL A 411 -18.46 6.44 30.63
N SER A 412 -18.51 6.10 29.34
CA SER A 412 -17.47 5.37 28.64
C SER A 412 -16.45 6.31 28.02
N VAL A 413 -15.17 5.94 28.11
CA VAL A 413 -14.04 6.67 27.55
C VAL A 413 -13.12 5.72 26.78
N ASN A 414 -12.80 6.07 25.54
CA ASN A 414 -11.91 5.32 24.67
C ASN A 414 -10.43 5.42 25.10
N LEU A 415 -9.72 4.29 25.11
CA LEU A 415 -8.28 4.16 25.37
C LEU A 415 -7.53 3.72 24.11
N SER A 416 -6.36 4.31 23.87
CA SER A 416 -5.48 3.95 22.75
C SER A 416 -4.47 2.85 23.10
N THR A 417 -3.80 2.30 22.07
CA THR A 417 -2.69 1.35 22.24
C THR A 417 -1.59 1.89 23.14
N ARG A 418 -1.26 3.18 23.04
CA ARG A 418 -0.20 3.79 23.85
C ARG A 418 -0.60 3.97 25.30
N ASP A 419 -1.89 4.09 25.59
CA ASP A 419 -2.38 4.16 26.96
C ASP A 419 -2.23 2.81 27.66
N LEU A 420 -2.52 1.69 27.00
CA LEU A 420 -2.38 0.34 27.57
C LEU A 420 -0.92 -0.13 27.74
N ILE A 421 0.05 0.55 27.15
CA ILE A 421 1.47 0.29 27.39
C ILE A 421 1.95 1.05 28.64
N ASP A 422 1.25 2.11 29.06
CA ASP A 422 1.62 2.94 30.20
C ASP A 422 1.28 2.29 31.54
N ALA A 423 2.32 1.90 32.29
CA ALA A 423 2.19 1.33 33.63
C ALA A 423 1.49 2.26 34.64
N ASP A 424 1.54 3.58 34.40
CA ASP A 424 0.98 4.58 35.30
C ASP A 424 -0.49 4.89 35.03
N LEU A 425 -1.07 4.42 33.92
CA LEU A 425 -2.46 4.70 33.55
C LEU A 425 -3.45 4.35 34.69
N PRO A 426 -3.42 3.18 35.34
CA PRO A 426 -4.35 2.89 36.45
C PRO A 426 -4.24 3.89 37.59
N SER A 427 -3.00 4.31 37.92
CA SER A 427 -2.78 5.31 38.97
C SER A 427 -3.28 6.71 38.58
N GLN A 428 -3.22 7.05 37.29
CA GLN A 428 -3.76 8.31 36.78
C GLN A 428 -5.28 8.31 36.81
N ILE A 429 -5.92 7.21 36.40
CA ILE A 429 -7.38 7.02 36.49
C ILE A 429 -7.84 7.14 37.96
N SER A 430 -7.19 6.42 38.90
CA SER A 430 -7.51 6.49 40.33
C SER A 430 -7.47 7.93 40.83
N ARG A 431 -6.38 8.66 40.56
CA ARG A 431 -6.24 10.06 40.98
C ARG A 431 -7.33 10.96 40.41
N THR A 432 -7.75 10.73 39.16
CA THR A 432 -8.81 11.52 38.50
C THR A 432 -10.17 11.28 39.17
N ILE A 433 -10.49 10.00 39.44
CA ILE A 433 -11.71 9.59 40.16
C ILE A 433 -11.73 10.16 41.57
N ASP A 434 -10.62 9.99 42.31
CA ASP A 434 -10.51 10.46 43.71
C ASP A 434 -10.66 11.98 43.84
N ARG A 435 -10.02 12.75 42.91
CA ARG A 435 -10.17 14.22 42.88
C ARG A 435 -11.60 14.67 42.65
N ALA A 436 -12.35 13.97 41.80
CA ALA A 436 -13.73 14.28 41.50
C ALA A 436 -14.68 13.74 42.57
N GLY A 437 -14.27 12.80 43.38
CA GLY A 437 -15.14 12.08 44.33
C GLY A 437 -16.23 11.29 43.58
N LEU A 438 -15.88 10.69 42.44
CA LEU A 438 -16.79 9.87 41.64
C LEU A 438 -16.74 8.41 42.11
N ASP A 439 -17.89 7.72 42.09
CA ASP A 439 -17.93 6.27 42.26
C ASP A 439 -17.28 5.63 41.03
N PRO A 440 -16.22 4.81 41.20
CA PRO A 440 -15.52 4.18 40.08
C PRO A 440 -16.41 3.37 39.13
N SER A 441 -17.52 2.82 39.64
CA SER A 441 -18.49 2.07 38.83
C SER A 441 -19.22 2.93 37.78
N LEU A 442 -19.08 4.24 37.85
CA LEU A 442 -19.64 5.18 36.88
C LEU A 442 -18.64 5.55 35.75
N LEU A 443 -17.44 4.96 35.74
CA LEU A 443 -16.49 5.07 34.63
C LEU A 443 -16.36 3.71 33.95
N VAL A 444 -16.45 3.72 32.63
CA VAL A 444 -16.16 2.56 31.77
C VAL A 444 -15.00 2.94 30.86
N VAL A 445 -14.04 2.07 30.67
CA VAL A 445 -12.99 2.25 29.66
C VAL A 445 -13.27 1.35 28.46
N GLU A 446 -13.20 1.90 27.26
CA GLU A 446 -13.41 1.19 26.01
C GLU A 446 -12.08 0.99 25.30
N ILE A 447 -11.82 -0.24 24.81
CA ILE A 447 -10.53 -0.64 24.28
C ILE A 447 -10.77 -1.48 23.03
N THR A 448 -10.29 -1.04 21.87
CA THR A 448 -10.51 -1.78 20.63
C THR A 448 -9.78 -3.13 20.65
N GLU A 449 -10.30 -4.10 19.92
CA GLU A 449 -9.74 -5.44 19.77
C GLU A 449 -8.26 -5.38 19.35
N SER A 450 -7.92 -4.55 18.37
CA SER A 450 -6.56 -4.38 17.83
C SER A 450 -5.57 -3.87 18.88
N VAL A 451 -6.01 -2.99 19.78
CA VAL A 451 -5.22 -2.46 20.89
C VAL A 451 -4.85 -3.56 21.88
N LEU A 452 -5.79 -4.41 22.21
CA LEU A 452 -5.58 -5.55 23.13
C LEU A 452 -4.62 -6.58 22.54
N MET A 453 -4.60 -6.76 21.20
CA MET A 453 -3.74 -7.73 20.52
C MET A 453 -2.33 -7.23 20.26
N ALA A 454 -2.04 -5.94 20.38
CA ALA A 454 -0.70 -5.37 20.17
C ALA A 454 0.33 -5.88 21.21
N ASP A 455 -0.05 -5.92 22.50
CA ASP A 455 0.70 -6.56 23.58
C ASP A 455 -0.29 -7.21 24.56
N PRO A 456 -0.67 -8.47 24.35
CA PRO A 456 -1.70 -9.13 25.13
C PRO A 456 -1.38 -9.21 26.62
N THR A 457 -0.12 -9.49 26.97
CA THR A 457 0.30 -9.65 28.37
C THR A 457 0.18 -8.32 29.11
N ARG A 458 0.70 -7.28 28.50
CA ARG A 458 0.69 -5.94 29.09
C ARG A 458 -0.73 -5.38 29.19
N SER A 459 -1.52 -5.52 28.13
CA SER A 459 -2.92 -5.09 28.10
C SER A 459 -3.72 -5.78 29.22
N GLN A 460 -3.57 -7.08 29.40
CA GLN A 460 -4.25 -7.82 30.48
C GLN A 460 -3.87 -7.30 31.87
N GLU A 461 -2.58 -7.04 32.11
CA GLU A 461 -2.10 -6.50 33.40
C GLU A 461 -2.76 -5.13 33.69
N ILE A 462 -2.75 -4.21 32.72
CA ILE A 462 -3.29 -2.86 32.89
C ILE A 462 -4.82 -2.90 33.09
N VAL A 463 -5.53 -3.68 32.27
CA VAL A 463 -7.01 -3.81 32.39
C VAL A 463 -7.38 -4.44 33.75
N SER A 464 -6.61 -5.43 34.22
CA SER A 464 -6.84 -6.02 35.55
C SER A 464 -6.68 -4.98 36.67
N ARG A 465 -5.63 -4.16 36.60
CA ARG A 465 -5.40 -3.09 37.59
C ARG A 465 -6.49 -2.00 37.55
N ILE A 466 -7.02 -1.70 36.36
CA ILE A 466 -8.15 -0.78 36.20
C ILE A 466 -9.40 -1.39 36.85
N GLY A 467 -9.66 -2.69 36.62
CA GLY A 467 -10.76 -3.42 37.23
C GLY A 467 -10.67 -3.47 38.77
N GLU A 468 -9.46 -3.58 39.35
CA GLU A 468 -9.22 -3.53 40.81
C GLU A 468 -9.62 -2.17 41.42
N LEU A 469 -9.65 -1.10 40.64
CA LEU A 469 -10.17 0.20 41.06
C LEU A 469 -11.72 0.25 41.11
N GLY A 470 -12.39 -0.76 40.58
CA GLY A 470 -13.85 -0.76 40.42
C GLY A 470 -14.35 -0.12 39.11
N VAL A 471 -13.44 0.20 38.19
CA VAL A 471 -13.75 0.74 36.86
C VAL A 471 -14.05 -0.41 35.91
N ALA A 472 -15.17 -0.34 35.17
CA ALA A 472 -15.53 -1.34 34.19
C ALA A 472 -14.73 -1.15 32.89
N ALA A 473 -14.55 -2.26 32.15
CA ALA A 473 -13.91 -2.24 30.83
C ALA A 473 -14.81 -2.93 29.79
N ALA A 474 -14.83 -2.39 28.58
CA ALA A 474 -15.52 -2.96 27.42
C ALA A 474 -14.53 -3.13 26.26
N ILE A 475 -14.76 -4.18 25.46
CA ILE A 475 -14.03 -4.38 24.20
C ILE A 475 -14.80 -3.67 23.10
N ASP A 476 -14.12 -2.83 22.34
CA ASP A 476 -14.68 -2.04 21.26
C ASP A 476 -14.30 -2.58 19.87
N ASP A 477 -15.07 -2.25 18.83
CA ASP A 477 -14.88 -2.62 17.43
C ASP A 477 -14.72 -4.15 17.22
N PHE A 478 -15.42 -4.98 18.01
CA PHE A 478 -15.23 -6.42 17.97
C PHE A 478 -15.72 -7.04 16.66
N GLY A 479 -14.87 -7.89 16.07
CA GLY A 479 -15.09 -8.60 14.82
C GLY A 479 -14.36 -7.97 13.62
N SER A 480 -13.81 -6.76 13.75
CA SER A 480 -13.02 -6.12 12.71
C SER A 480 -11.56 -6.62 12.64
N GLY A 481 -11.10 -7.37 13.66
CA GLY A 481 -9.71 -7.82 13.84
C GLY A 481 -9.55 -9.34 13.96
N TYR A 482 -8.36 -9.76 14.37
CA TYR A 482 -8.01 -11.17 14.62
C TYR A 482 -8.02 -11.48 16.12
N SER A 483 -9.17 -11.84 16.69
CA SER A 483 -9.24 -12.23 18.09
C SER A 483 -8.83 -13.67 18.37
N SER A 484 -7.96 -13.85 19.35
CA SER A 484 -7.76 -15.13 19.99
C SER A 484 -8.82 -15.35 21.09
N LEU A 485 -9.78 -16.24 20.85
CA LEU A 485 -10.81 -16.59 21.84
C LEU A 485 -10.21 -17.02 23.21
N ALA A 486 -9.03 -17.65 23.17
CA ALA A 486 -8.32 -18.05 24.38
C ALA A 486 -7.83 -16.85 25.21
N TYR A 487 -7.55 -15.75 24.56
CA TYR A 487 -7.16 -14.50 25.20
C TYR A 487 -8.37 -13.73 25.73
N LEU A 488 -9.42 -13.62 24.92
CA LEU A 488 -10.69 -12.97 25.30
C LEU A 488 -11.24 -13.52 26.62
N LYS A 489 -11.22 -14.85 26.79
CA LYS A 489 -11.66 -15.53 28.02
C LYS A 489 -10.90 -15.09 29.29
N ARG A 490 -9.70 -14.53 29.17
CA ARG A 490 -8.84 -14.16 30.31
C ARG A 490 -8.92 -12.67 30.65
N LEU A 491 -9.52 -11.88 29.76
CA LEU A 491 -9.64 -10.44 29.98
C LEU A 491 -10.73 -10.17 31.03
N PRO A 492 -10.45 -9.33 32.05
CA PRO A 492 -11.44 -8.95 33.05
C PRO A 492 -12.33 -7.80 32.53
N VAL A 493 -13.03 -8.03 31.43
CA VAL A 493 -13.95 -7.09 30.80
C VAL A 493 -15.41 -7.46 31.13
N GLN A 494 -16.34 -6.52 31.04
CA GLN A 494 -17.73 -6.70 31.37
C GLN A 494 -18.67 -6.62 30.17
N ALA A 495 -18.22 -5.99 29.08
CA ALA A 495 -19.03 -5.83 27.88
C ALA A 495 -18.20 -5.98 26.60
N LEU A 496 -18.89 -6.27 25.52
CA LEU A 496 -18.36 -6.37 24.17
C LEU A 496 -19.25 -5.53 23.24
N LYS A 497 -18.64 -4.61 22.49
CA LYS A 497 -19.32 -3.77 21.52
C LYS A 497 -19.14 -4.35 20.12
N ILE A 498 -20.24 -4.56 19.40
CA ILE A 498 -20.22 -5.08 18.02
C ILE A 498 -19.95 -3.91 17.08
N ASP A 499 -18.92 -4.06 16.24
CA ASP A 499 -18.54 -3.04 15.25
C ASP A 499 -19.74 -2.67 14.34
N GLN A 500 -19.92 -1.37 14.13
CA GLN A 500 -21.01 -0.80 13.34
C GLN A 500 -21.10 -1.35 11.91
N THR A 501 -19.99 -1.82 11.31
CA THR A 501 -19.97 -2.36 9.94
C THR A 501 -20.87 -3.58 9.80
N PHE A 502 -20.93 -4.45 10.81
CA PHE A 502 -21.83 -5.63 10.81
C PHE A 502 -23.27 -5.24 11.11
N VAL A 503 -23.47 -4.30 12.04
CA VAL A 503 -24.81 -3.85 12.43
C VAL A 503 -25.50 -3.09 11.30
N PHE A 504 -24.76 -2.26 10.56
CA PHE A 504 -25.31 -1.46 9.47
C PHE A 504 -25.89 -2.31 8.33
N ASN A 505 -25.25 -3.42 8.00
CA ASN A 505 -25.67 -4.27 6.88
C ASN A 505 -26.56 -5.45 7.28
N MET A 506 -26.73 -5.77 8.56
CA MET A 506 -27.41 -6.99 9.04
C MET A 506 -28.86 -7.15 8.58
N THR A 507 -29.54 -6.06 8.25
CA THR A 507 -30.92 -6.10 7.75
C THR A 507 -30.99 -6.50 6.27
N SER A 508 -29.92 -6.26 5.49
CA SER A 508 -29.83 -6.52 4.05
C SER A 508 -28.91 -7.70 3.71
N ASP A 509 -27.92 -8.02 4.54
CA ASP A 509 -26.98 -9.12 4.36
C ASP A 509 -27.18 -10.20 5.42
N SER A 510 -27.55 -11.38 4.97
CA SER A 510 -27.74 -12.55 5.85
C SER A 510 -26.43 -13.09 6.44
N GLN A 511 -25.27 -12.74 5.88
CA GLN A 511 -23.97 -13.12 6.44
C GLN A 511 -23.63 -12.24 7.63
N ASP A 512 -23.80 -10.92 7.52
CA ASP A 512 -23.57 -10.00 8.63
C ASP A 512 -24.52 -10.29 9.80
N MET A 513 -25.78 -10.62 9.53
CA MET A 513 -26.72 -11.06 10.57
C MET A 513 -26.22 -12.32 11.32
N LYS A 514 -25.65 -13.29 10.61
CA LYS A 514 -25.08 -14.50 11.24
C LYS A 514 -23.82 -14.19 12.05
N ILE A 515 -23.02 -13.23 11.60
CA ILE A 515 -21.85 -12.75 12.34
C ILE A 515 -22.31 -12.10 13.65
N VAL A 516 -23.27 -11.19 13.58
CA VAL A 516 -23.86 -10.54 14.77
C VAL A 516 -24.38 -11.58 15.75
N GLN A 517 -25.18 -12.57 15.29
CA GLN A 517 -25.66 -13.67 16.15
C GLN A 517 -24.51 -14.46 16.80
N ALA A 518 -23.48 -14.81 16.01
CA ALA A 518 -22.34 -15.55 16.54
C ALA A 518 -21.57 -14.74 17.61
N ILE A 519 -21.46 -13.42 17.43
CA ILE A 519 -20.83 -12.53 18.41
C ILE A 519 -21.67 -12.46 19.70
N VAL A 520 -23.00 -12.32 19.59
CA VAL A 520 -23.92 -12.31 20.74
C VAL A 520 -23.80 -13.61 21.53
N ASP A 521 -23.89 -14.77 20.84
CA ASP A 521 -23.78 -16.08 21.46
C ASP A 521 -22.42 -16.28 22.15
N LEU A 522 -21.33 -15.82 21.51
CA LEU A 522 -19.99 -15.90 22.05
C LEU A 522 -19.84 -15.07 23.33
N ALA A 523 -20.28 -13.82 23.30
CA ALA A 523 -20.18 -12.90 24.43
C ALA A 523 -20.98 -13.44 25.64
N HIS A 524 -22.21 -13.89 25.44
CA HIS A 524 -23.04 -14.48 26.49
C HIS A 524 -22.42 -15.76 27.07
N ASN A 525 -21.81 -16.62 26.23
CA ASN A 525 -21.08 -17.79 26.70
C ASN A 525 -19.85 -17.45 27.55
N LEU A 526 -19.30 -16.25 27.38
CA LEU A 526 -18.21 -15.72 28.19
C LEU A 526 -18.71 -14.91 29.40
N GLY A 527 -20.02 -14.73 29.57
CA GLY A 527 -20.62 -13.94 30.64
C GLY A 527 -20.50 -12.42 30.45
N LEU A 528 -20.32 -11.96 29.20
CA LEU A 528 -20.20 -10.57 28.81
C LEU A 528 -21.52 -10.01 28.32
N ARG A 529 -21.81 -8.75 28.58
CA ARG A 529 -22.92 -8.01 27.96
C ARG A 529 -22.53 -7.60 26.53
N VAL A 530 -23.53 -7.49 25.66
CA VAL A 530 -23.34 -7.12 24.26
C VAL A 530 -23.98 -5.78 23.97
N ILE A 531 -23.20 -4.87 23.41
CA ILE A 531 -23.63 -3.55 22.95
C ILE A 531 -23.51 -3.51 21.43
N ALA A 532 -24.60 -3.28 20.72
CA ALA A 532 -24.56 -3.09 19.27
C ALA A 532 -24.39 -1.63 18.92
N GLU A 533 -23.36 -1.34 18.11
CA GLU A 533 -23.06 0.01 17.65
C GLU A 533 -23.65 0.33 16.28
N GLY A 534 -23.77 1.64 15.95
CA GLY A 534 -24.21 2.06 14.64
C GLY A 534 -25.66 1.70 14.31
N VAL A 535 -26.52 1.54 15.32
CA VAL A 535 -27.94 1.26 15.10
C VAL A 535 -28.62 2.51 14.56
N GLU A 536 -28.91 2.55 13.26
CA GLU A 536 -29.48 3.72 12.58
C GLU A 536 -30.97 3.56 12.28
N THR A 537 -31.51 2.33 12.28
CA THR A 537 -32.89 2.05 11.90
C THR A 537 -33.64 1.28 12.98
N LEU A 538 -34.96 1.48 13.06
CA LEU A 538 -35.82 0.68 13.95
C LEU A 538 -35.82 -0.81 13.58
N GLU A 539 -35.67 -1.15 12.30
CA GLU A 539 -35.59 -2.55 11.86
C GLU A 539 -34.33 -3.23 12.44
N ALA A 540 -33.16 -2.55 12.42
CA ALA A 540 -31.95 -3.09 13.03
C ALA A 540 -32.13 -3.24 14.55
N TRP A 541 -32.77 -2.28 15.19
CA TRP A 541 -33.11 -2.34 16.62
C TRP A 541 -33.94 -3.58 16.98
N GLU A 542 -35.07 -3.81 16.25
CA GLU A 542 -35.94 -4.96 16.46
C GLU A 542 -35.19 -6.29 16.24
N ARG A 543 -34.39 -6.37 15.14
CA ARG A 543 -33.58 -7.56 14.85
C ARG A 543 -32.57 -7.85 15.95
N LEU A 544 -31.88 -6.86 16.47
CA LEU A 544 -30.94 -7.01 17.59
C LEU A 544 -31.65 -7.52 18.83
N GLY A 545 -32.89 -7.09 19.07
CA GLY A 545 -33.72 -7.62 20.14
C GLY A 545 -34.07 -9.08 19.96
N ASP A 546 -34.39 -9.54 18.74
CA ASP A 546 -34.65 -10.94 18.40
C ASP A 546 -33.38 -11.81 18.55
N LEU A 547 -32.20 -11.25 18.26
CA LEU A 547 -30.92 -11.93 18.41
C LEU A 547 -30.43 -11.98 19.88
N GLY A 548 -31.12 -11.29 20.79
CA GLY A 548 -30.80 -11.28 22.22
C GLY A 548 -29.68 -10.35 22.61
N CYS A 549 -29.36 -9.32 21.81
CA CYS A 549 -28.44 -8.26 22.20
C CYS A 549 -28.94 -7.54 23.46
N ASP A 550 -28.03 -7.08 24.32
CA ASP A 550 -28.39 -6.47 25.61
C ASP A 550 -28.62 -4.97 25.49
N GLU A 551 -27.71 -4.28 24.83
CA GLU A 551 -27.68 -2.83 24.75
C GLU A 551 -27.45 -2.37 23.31
N ILE A 552 -27.84 -1.14 23.01
CA ILE A 552 -27.66 -0.52 21.71
C ILE A 552 -27.12 0.90 21.84
N GLN A 553 -26.40 1.30 20.79
CA GLN A 553 -25.93 2.67 20.57
C GLN A 553 -26.04 3.01 19.08
N GLY A 554 -26.57 4.20 18.76
CA GLY A 554 -26.66 4.64 17.37
C GLY A 554 -27.65 5.76 17.15
N PHE A 555 -27.75 6.21 15.89
CA PHE A 555 -28.60 7.37 15.55
C PHE A 555 -30.10 7.09 15.67
N ALA A 556 -30.50 5.82 15.64
CA ALA A 556 -31.88 5.44 15.94
C ALA A 556 -32.28 5.83 17.39
N LEU A 557 -31.32 5.76 18.33
CA LEU A 557 -31.53 6.20 19.70
C LEU A 557 -31.31 7.70 19.85
N SER A 558 -30.11 8.17 19.55
CA SER A 558 -29.71 9.58 19.55
C SER A 558 -28.37 9.81 18.89
N ARG A 559 -28.21 10.94 18.22
CA ARG A 559 -26.89 11.45 17.87
C ARG A 559 -26.13 11.89 19.12
N PRO A 560 -24.79 11.98 19.09
CA PRO A 560 -24.00 12.60 20.15
C PRO A 560 -24.53 14.00 20.49
N ARG A 561 -24.58 14.35 21.78
CA ARG A 561 -25.13 15.60 22.29
C ARG A 561 -24.17 16.30 23.22
N SER A 562 -24.26 17.63 23.30
CA SER A 562 -23.61 18.37 24.38
C SER A 562 -24.21 17.96 25.74
N SER A 563 -23.47 18.15 26.84
CA SER A 563 -23.99 17.82 28.18
C SER A 563 -25.33 18.50 28.49
N PRO A 564 -25.56 19.81 28.23
CA PRO A 564 -26.86 20.44 28.48
C PRO A 564 -28.00 19.86 27.64
N ASP A 565 -27.72 19.52 26.39
CA ASP A 565 -28.73 18.94 25.49
C ASP A 565 -29.05 17.49 25.86
N LEU A 566 -28.07 16.73 26.36
CA LEU A 566 -28.29 15.39 26.88
C LEU A 566 -29.21 15.42 28.11
N VAL A 567 -28.94 16.29 29.08
CA VAL A 567 -29.76 16.42 30.28
C VAL A 567 -31.20 16.78 29.92
N ARG A 568 -31.38 17.74 28.98
CA ARG A 568 -32.70 18.10 28.48
C ARG A 568 -33.41 16.90 27.85
N TRP A 569 -32.74 16.19 26.97
CA TRP A 569 -33.28 15.05 26.27
C TRP A 569 -33.66 13.89 27.21
N LEU A 570 -32.85 13.63 28.25
CA LEU A 570 -33.15 12.61 29.27
C LEU A 570 -34.41 12.98 30.07
N ARG A 571 -34.56 14.24 30.47
CA ARG A 571 -35.74 14.71 31.19
C ARG A 571 -37.02 14.63 30.34
N GLU A 572 -36.95 14.98 29.05
CA GLU A 572 -38.08 14.87 28.12
C GLU A 572 -38.53 13.41 27.98
N ARG A 573 -37.61 12.45 27.90
CA ARG A 573 -37.94 11.03 27.83
C ARG A 573 -38.53 10.46 29.12
N GLN A 574 -38.10 10.93 30.27
CA GLN A 574 -38.70 10.54 31.55
C GLN A 574 -40.15 10.99 31.64
N HIS A 575 -40.51 12.11 31.03
CA HIS A 575 -41.87 12.64 31.04
C HIS A 575 -42.77 12.11 29.92
N ASN A 576 -42.20 11.57 28.85
CA ASN A 576 -42.95 11.03 27.71
C ASN A 576 -42.29 9.76 27.16
N PRO A 577 -42.47 8.60 27.81
CA PRO A 577 -41.85 7.33 27.41
C PRO A 577 -42.31 6.80 26.03
N LEU A 578 -43.32 7.42 25.40
CA LEU A 578 -43.85 7.05 24.08
C LEU A 578 -43.28 7.88 22.92
N ALA A 579 -42.36 8.82 23.18
CA ALA A 579 -41.71 9.64 22.17
C ALA A 579 -40.37 9.01 21.67
N ALA A 580 -40.30 7.69 21.59
CA ALA A 580 -39.17 6.94 21.06
C ALA A 580 -39.46 6.43 19.66
#